data_bc6cafd4ae62193f2eaf04a305a4297f
#
_entry.id   bc6cafd4ae62193f2eaf04a305a4297f
#
_cell.length_a   1.000
_cell.length_b   1.000
_cell.length_c   1.000
_cell.angle_alpha   90.00
_cell.angle_beta   90.00
_cell.angle_gamma   90.00
#
_symmetry.space_group_name_H-M   'P 1'
#
loop_
_entity.id
_entity.type
_entity.pdbx_description
1 polymer ?
#
loop_
_entity_poly.entity_id
_entity_poly.type
_entity_poly.pdbx_seq_one_letter_code
_entity_poly.pdbx_strand_id
1 'polypeptide(L)'
;NIALIKYPTVSHRDMVKRELSKRKPFKDSTKGYRDALIWETVLELGKQCRMDDTIVLLTENTDDFAEKKTGLHPDLVEDCKEKGISEGKILLVSDFKKLIHDEIIPTFEKLNQSFNELQQYGSVGNIDISEIVRKSLDRDSVQHLFDYNPDIVQNPYAPKYYENIWVHFTSLRNSIITDVRKVTDNDVLISVRVEFDLFIDVMIYKGDLVLIGDDSMPVIYDRNANDHYVAATDRGLMTLQLNILTDADLNQLNNVDEQVLSATYETGYRFIY
;
A
#
# COMPACT_ATOMS: atom_id res chain seq x y z
N ASN A 1 3.44 14.33 -6.65
CA ASN A 1 3.96 14.43 -8.01
C ASN A 1 3.27 15.59 -8.74
N ILE A 2 4.05 16.48 -9.39
CA ILE A 2 3.51 17.56 -10.24
C ILE A 2 3.66 17.11 -11.68
N ALA A 3 2.58 17.12 -12.44
CA ALA A 3 2.58 16.81 -13.86
C ALA A 3 2.13 18.02 -14.68
N LEU A 4 2.80 18.28 -15.79
CA LEU A 4 2.35 19.25 -16.80
C LEU A 4 1.38 18.54 -17.74
N ILE A 5 0.15 19.03 -17.79
CA ILE A 5 -0.87 18.50 -18.67
C ILE A 5 -0.76 19.19 -20.03
N LYS A 6 -0.73 18.41 -21.10
CA LYS A 6 -0.71 18.94 -22.47
C LYS A 6 -2.03 19.64 -22.78
N TYR A 7 -1.98 20.59 -23.69
CA TYR A 7 -3.21 21.21 -24.22
C TYR A 7 -4.14 20.14 -24.80
N PRO A 8 -5.46 20.27 -24.56
CA PRO A 8 -6.44 19.36 -25.11
C PRO A 8 -6.52 19.48 -26.64
N THR A 9 -6.85 18.39 -27.30
CA THR A 9 -7.14 18.41 -28.74
C THR A 9 -8.56 18.88 -28.96
N VAL A 10 -8.75 20.18 -29.10
CA VAL A 10 -10.05 20.78 -29.32
C VAL A 10 -10.13 21.35 -30.73
N SER A 11 -11.25 21.11 -31.41
CA SER A 11 -11.53 21.71 -32.72
C SER A 11 -11.70 23.22 -32.58
N HIS A 12 -10.96 23.99 -33.41
CA HIS A 12 -11.15 25.44 -33.47
C HIS A 12 -12.61 25.81 -33.75
N ARG A 13 -13.28 25.04 -34.58
CA ARG A 13 -14.71 25.23 -34.91
C ARG A 13 -15.59 25.12 -33.67
N ASP A 14 -15.31 24.20 -32.75
CA ASP A 14 -16.10 24.02 -31.54
C ASP A 14 -15.85 25.16 -30.55
N MET A 15 -14.61 25.65 -30.47
CA MET A 15 -14.28 26.84 -29.69
C MET A 15 -15.01 28.09 -30.19
N VAL A 16 -15.03 28.30 -31.51
CA VAL A 16 -15.77 29.43 -32.12
C VAL A 16 -17.28 29.31 -31.90
N LYS A 17 -17.85 28.11 -32.02
CA LYS A 17 -19.27 27.88 -31.70
C LYS A 17 -19.61 28.24 -30.25
N ARG A 18 -18.75 27.79 -29.30
CA ARG A 18 -18.87 28.04 -27.87
C ARG A 18 -18.85 29.54 -27.57
N GLU A 19 -17.92 30.28 -28.22
CA GLU A 19 -17.80 31.72 -28.12
C GLU A 19 -19.05 32.43 -28.65
N LEU A 20 -19.53 32.09 -29.86
CA LEU A 20 -20.71 32.66 -30.48
C LEU A 20 -21.98 32.40 -29.67
N SER A 21 -22.09 31.28 -29.02
CA SER A 21 -23.21 30.97 -28.11
C SER A 21 -23.05 31.54 -26.71
N LYS A 22 -21.96 32.25 -26.42
CA LYS A 22 -21.63 32.82 -25.12
C LYS A 22 -21.65 31.81 -23.97
N ARG A 23 -21.41 30.53 -24.30
CA ARG A 23 -21.40 29.44 -23.33
C ARG A 23 -20.13 29.53 -22.46
N LYS A 24 -20.28 29.46 -21.16
CA LYS A 24 -19.14 29.54 -20.21
C LYS A 24 -18.01 28.57 -20.57
N PRO A 25 -16.73 28.97 -20.35
CA PRO A 25 -16.28 30.19 -19.70
C PRO A 25 -16.17 31.45 -20.58
N PHE A 26 -16.72 31.46 -21.79
CA PHE A 26 -16.78 32.70 -22.57
C PHE A 26 -17.75 33.71 -21.95
N LYS A 27 -17.36 34.99 -21.98
CA LYS A 27 -18.15 36.13 -21.55
C LYS A 27 -18.71 36.87 -22.76
N ASP A 28 -19.51 37.91 -22.49
CA ASP A 28 -20.05 38.83 -23.53
C ASP A 28 -18.98 39.60 -24.32
N SER A 29 -17.72 39.60 -23.85
CA SER A 29 -16.55 40.10 -24.58
C SER A 29 -15.74 38.90 -25.08
N THR A 30 -15.00 39.04 -26.18
CA THR A 30 -14.12 38.02 -26.82
C THR A 30 -13.03 37.45 -25.92
N LYS A 31 -13.21 37.49 -24.61
CA LYS A 31 -12.34 36.97 -23.58
C LYS A 31 -12.88 35.60 -23.09
N GLY A 32 -11.99 34.67 -22.80
CA GLY A 32 -12.37 33.35 -22.27
C GLY A 32 -11.77 32.17 -23.02
N TYR A 33 -11.05 32.43 -24.11
CA TYR A 33 -10.46 31.33 -24.91
C TYR A 33 -9.50 30.46 -24.07
N ARG A 34 -8.64 31.10 -23.28
CA ARG A 34 -7.72 30.38 -22.36
C ARG A 34 -8.48 29.57 -21.31
N ASP A 35 -9.49 30.15 -20.73
CA ASP A 35 -10.31 29.50 -19.70
C ASP A 35 -11.11 28.34 -20.31
N ALA A 36 -11.57 28.47 -21.56
CA ALA A 36 -12.20 27.38 -22.29
C ALA A 36 -11.23 26.23 -22.58
N LEU A 37 -9.96 26.51 -22.91
CA LEU A 37 -8.93 25.46 -23.04
C LEU A 37 -8.64 24.75 -21.70
N ILE A 38 -8.60 25.50 -20.59
CA ILE A 38 -8.45 24.92 -19.26
C ILE A 38 -9.65 24.00 -18.96
N TRP A 39 -10.87 24.45 -19.28
CA TRP A 39 -12.07 23.65 -19.08
C TRP A 39 -12.08 22.36 -19.88
N GLU A 40 -11.74 22.42 -21.16
CA GLU A 40 -11.64 21.21 -22.00
C GLU A 40 -10.58 20.25 -21.47
N THR A 41 -9.46 20.75 -20.92
CA THR A 41 -8.46 19.91 -20.24
C THR A 41 -9.05 19.19 -19.02
N VAL A 42 -9.84 19.89 -18.21
CA VAL A 42 -10.55 19.32 -17.06
C VAL A 42 -11.52 18.23 -17.48
N LEU A 43 -12.27 18.45 -18.59
CA LEU A 43 -13.17 17.45 -19.14
C LEU A 43 -12.43 16.21 -19.67
N GLU A 44 -11.28 16.37 -20.31
CA GLU A 44 -10.44 15.23 -20.73
C GLU A 44 -9.94 14.44 -19.53
N LEU A 45 -9.47 15.10 -18.49
CA LEU A 45 -9.09 14.44 -17.23
C LEU A 45 -10.27 13.70 -16.61
N GLY A 46 -11.46 14.32 -16.60
CA GLY A 46 -12.68 13.70 -16.04
C GLY A 46 -13.05 12.38 -16.69
N LYS A 47 -12.71 12.21 -17.99
CA LYS A 47 -12.92 10.96 -18.69
C LYS A 47 -11.86 9.90 -18.38
N GLN A 48 -10.64 10.32 -18.08
CA GLN A 48 -9.50 9.43 -17.84
C GLN A 48 -9.40 8.95 -16.40
N CYS A 49 -9.92 9.73 -15.46
CA CYS A 49 -9.90 9.41 -14.03
C CYS A 49 -10.84 8.25 -13.70
N ARG A 50 -10.47 7.45 -12.69
CA ARG A 50 -11.30 6.36 -12.17
C ARG A 50 -12.65 6.88 -11.68
N MET A 51 -13.65 6.00 -11.57
CA MET A 51 -15.00 6.42 -11.14
C MET A 51 -14.99 7.11 -9.78
N ASP A 52 -14.13 6.68 -8.88
CA ASP A 52 -14.04 7.16 -7.49
C ASP A 52 -13.11 8.37 -7.30
N ASP A 53 -12.36 8.77 -8.35
CA ASP A 53 -11.49 9.94 -8.26
C ASP A 53 -12.31 11.24 -8.38
N THR A 54 -11.96 12.23 -7.59
CA THR A 54 -12.51 13.59 -7.67
C THR A 54 -11.47 14.54 -8.24
N ILE A 55 -11.86 15.35 -9.21
CA ILE A 55 -11.02 16.40 -9.78
C ILE A 55 -11.35 17.72 -9.09
N VAL A 56 -10.35 18.34 -8.51
CA VAL A 56 -10.49 19.68 -7.93
C VAL A 56 -9.96 20.72 -8.93
N LEU A 57 -10.88 21.53 -9.47
CA LEU A 57 -10.51 22.72 -10.25
C LEU A 57 -10.32 23.89 -9.29
N LEU A 58 -9.06 24.17 -8.99
CA LEU A 58 -8.69 25.29 -8.13
C LEU A 58 -8.50 26.56 -8.97
N THR A 59 -9.35 27.55 -8.79
CA THR A 59 -9.28 28.83 -9.51
C THR A 59 -9.92 29.96 -8.75
N GLU A 60 -9.29 31.12 -8.75
CA GLU A 60 -9.88 32.37 -8.24
C GLU A 60 -10.86 32.99 -9.24
N ASN A 61 -10.87 32.55 -10.51
CA ASN A 61 -11.75 33.06 -11.56
C ASN A 61 -13.16 32.43 -11.46
N THR A 62 -13.85 32.73 -10.39
CA THR A 62 -15.22 32.21 -10.15
C THR A 62 -16.24 32.74 -11.15
N ASP A 63 -16.02 33.92 -11.75
CA ASP A 63 -16.94 34.53 -12.70
C ASP A 63 -17.11 33.72 -13.99
N ASP A 64 -16.08 32.93 -14.36
CA ASP A 64 -16.07 32.13 -15.59
C ASP A 64 -16.46 30.68 -15.37
N PHE A 65 -16.31 30.18 -14.16
CA PHE A 65 -16.51 28.76 -13.86
C PHE A 65 -17.64 28.48 -12.86
N ALA A 66 -18.03 29.47 -12.03
CA ALA A 66 -19.01 29.24 -10.95
C ALA A 66 -20.37 29.82 -11.25
N GLU A 67 -21.38 29.17 -10.66
CA GLU A 67 -22.70 29.81 -10.46
C GLU A 67 -22.75 30.49 -9.09
N LYS A 68 -23.01 31.82 -9.06
CA LYS A 68 -23.13 32.58 -7.80
C LYS A 68 -21.98 32.38 -6.81
N LYS A 69 -20.76 32.21 -7.32
CA LYS A 69 -19.53 31.96 -6.56
C LYS A 69 -19.43 30.55 -5.88
N THR A 70 -20.37 29.66 -6.11
CA THR A 70 -20.40 28.33 -5.52
C THR A 70 -20.81 27.29 -6.56
N GLY A 71 -20.09 26.18 -6.65
CA GLY A 71 -20.36 25.12 -7.61
C GLY A 71 -20.08 25.50 -9.06
N LEU A 72 -20.16 24.54 -9.95
CA LEU A 72 -19.97 24.74 -11.39
C LEU A 72 -21.15 25.48 -12.02
N HIS A 73 -20.84 26.36 -12.99
CA HIS A 73 -21.90 27.03 -13.79
C HIS A 73 -22.70 25.97 -14.55
N PRO A 74 -24.05 26.18 -14.74
CA PRO A 74 -24.92 25.24 -15.45
C PRO A 74 -24.40 24.78 -16.82
N ASP A 75 -23.82 25.69 -17.60
CA ASP A 75 -23.20 25.34 -18.89
C ASP A 75 -22.08 24.30 -18.77
N LEU A 76 -21.31 24.39 -17.67
CA LEU A 76 -20.20 23.46 -17.41
C LEU A 76 -20.69 22.12 -16.86
N VAL A 77 -21.77 22.14 -16.08
CA VAL A 77 -22.48 20.94 -15.64
C VAL A 77 -23.04 20.18 -16.85
N GLU A 78 -23.61 20.91 -17.82
CA GLU A 78 -24.12 20.30 -19.06
C GLU A 78 -22.99 19.69 -19.91
N ASP A 79 -21.83 20.37 -20.00
CA ASP A 79 -20.65 19.80 -20.65
C ASP A 79 -20.21 18.47 -20.01
N CYS A 80 -20.24 18.37 -18.67
CA CYS A 80 -19.94 17.14 -17.97
C CYS A 80 -20.91 16.03 -18.37
N LYS A 81 -22.20 16.30 -18.41
CA LYS A 81 -23.22 15.33 -18.82
C LYS A 81 -23.03 14.89 -20.28
N GLU A 82 -22.80 15.84 -21.20
CA GLU A 82 -22.52 15.56 -22.61
C GLU A 82 -21.29 14.67 -22.81
N LYS A 83 -20.31 14.76 -21.91
CA LYS A 83 -19.07 13.96 -21.93
C LYS A 83 -19.16 12.68 -21.09
N GLY A 84 -20.29 12.40 -20.44
CA GLY A 84 -20.48 11.22 -19.59
C GLY A 84 -19.72 11.27 -18.25
N ILE A 85 -19.41 12.47 -17.76
CA ILE A 85 -18.75 12.69 -16.47
C ILE A 85 -19.82 12.80 -15.40
N SER A 86 -19.71 12.01 -14.33
CA SER A 86 -20.69 11.96 -13.24
C SER A 86 -20.79 13.30 -12.53
N GLU A 87 -21.99 13.62 -12.03
CA GLU A 87 -22.21 14.80 -11.21
C GLU A 87 -21.37 14.71 -9.92
N GLY A 88 -20.76 15.84 -9.53
CA GLY A 88 -19.89 15.90 -8.36
C GLY A 88 -18.44 15.42 -8.58
N LYS A 89 -18.13 14.83 -9.74
CA LYS A 89 -16.77 14.39 -10.05
C LYS A 89 -15.77 15.56 -10.20
N ILE A 90 -16.25 16.73 -10.59
CA ILE A 90 -15.45 17.95 -10.71
C ILE A 90 -15.92 18.94 -9.66
N LEU A 91 -15.06 19.24 -8.69
CA LEU A 91 -15.31 20.25 -7.66
C LEU A 91 -14.59 21.55 -8.02
N LEU A 92 -15.33 22.66 -7.99
CA LEU A 92 -14.75 23.98 -8.13
C LEU A 92 -14.38 24.52 -6.75
N VAL A 93 -13.12 24.87 -6.56
CA VAL A 93 -12.61 25.45 -5.31
C VAL A 93 -11.92 26.77 -5.62
N SER A 94 -12.33 27.83 -4.94
CA SER A 94 -11.74 29.17 -5.08
C SER A 94 -10.77 29.52 -3.96
N ASP A 95 -10.81 28.82 -2.84
CA ASP A 95 -9.96 29.04 -1.68
C ASP A 95 -9.17 27.79 -1.34
N PHE A 96 -7.87 27.82 -1.68
CA PHE A 96 -6.96 26.72 -1.43
C PHE A 96 -6.76 26.46 0.08
N LYS A 97 -6.74 27.52 0.90
CA LYS A 97 -6.59 27.35 2.35
C LYS A 97 -7.79 26.64 2.95
N LYS A 98 -8.97 27.00 2.46
CA LYS A 98 -10.21 26.36 2.88
C LYS A 98 -10.24 24.88 2.48
N LEU A 99 -9.85 24.55 1.25
CA LEU A 99 -9.74 23.14 0.80
C LEU A 99 -8.79 22.33 1.70
N ILE A 100 -7.62 22.89 1.98
CA ILE A 100 -6.65 22.20 2.87
C ILE A 100 -7.25 21.99 4.25
N HIS A 101 -7.84 23.02 4.83
CA HIS A 101 -8.31 22.99 6.21
C HIS A 101 -9.57 22.12 6.39
N ASP A 102 -10.51 22.19 5.45
CA ASP A 102 -11.83 21.55 5.61
C ASP A 102 -11.85 20.10 5.11
N GLU A 103 -11.00 19.75 4.13
CA GLU A 103 -11.02 18.44 3.47
C GLU A 103 -9.74 17.63 3.67
N ILE A 104 -8.58 18.27 3.45
CA ILE A 104 -7.30 17.54 3.44
C ILE A 104 -6.83 17.25 4.87
N ILE A 105 -6.75 18.28 5.72
CA ILE A 105 -6.27 18.12 7.10
C ILE A 105 -7.10 17.10 7.89
N PRO A 106 -8.44 17.15 7.93
CA PRO A 106 -9.22 16.18 8.68
C PRO A 106 -9.02 14.73 8.25
N THR A 107 -8.82 14.52 6.94
CA THR A 107 -8.52 13.17 6.41
C THR A 107 -7.17 12.67 6.93
N PHE A 108 -6.13 13.52 6.91
CA PHE A 108 -4.82 13.18 7.45
C PHE A 108 -4.84 13.01 8.97
N GLU A 109 -5.58 13.85 9.70
CA GLU A 109 -5.71 13.74 11.16
C GLU A 109 -6.38 12.43 11.55
N LYS A 110 -7.44 12.01 10.87
CA LYS A 110 -8.10 10.72 11.12
C LYS A 110 -7.13 9.54 10.89
N LEU A 111 -6.38 9.54 9.79
CA LEU A 111 -5.38 8.51 9.51
C LEU A 111 -4.24 8.52 10.55
N ASN A 112 -3.74 9.68 10.92
CA ASN A 112 -2.72 9.81 11.96
C ASN A 112 -3.21 9.34 13.32
N GLN A 113 -4.45 9.64 13.67
CA GLN A 113 -5.06 9.14 14.90
C GLN A 113 -5.13 7.61 14.88
N SER A 114 -5.65 7.02 13.81
CA SER A 114 -5.72 5.57 13.66
C SER A 114 -4.33 4.92 13.70
N PHE A 115 -3.32 5.54 13.07
CA PHE A 115 -1.94 5.08 13.13
C PHE A 115 -1.39 5.10 14.58
N ASN A 116 -1.63 6.19 15.30
CA ASN A 116 -1.20 6.32 16.70
C ASN A 116 -1.90 5.30 17.60
N GLU A 117 -3.21 5.09 17.41
CA GLU A 117 -3.98 4.08 18.14
C GLU A 117 -3.44 2.66 17.86
N LEU A 118 -3.20 2.31 16.60
CA LEU A 118 -2.59 1.04 16.23
C LEU A 118 -1.20 0.87 16.84
N GLN A 119 -0.35 1.90 16.81
CA GLN A 119 0.98 1.84 17.42
C GLN A 119 0.93 1.69 18.95
N GLN A 120 -0.01 2.34 19.59
CA GLN A 120 -0.11 2.34 21.05
C GLN A 120 -0.80 1.10 21.59
N TYR A 121 -1.85 0.62 20.93
CA TYR A 121 -2.73 -0.44 21.43
C TYR A 121 -2.68 -1.73 20.62
N GLY A 122 -2.05 -1.72 19.44
CA GLY A 122 -2.04 -2.84 18.51
C GLY A 122 -3.39 -3.13 17.84
N SER A 123 -4.40 -2.29 18.10
CA SER A 123 -5.74 -2.45 17.56
C SER A 123 -6.40 -1.10 17.29
N VAL A 124 -7.31 -1.07 16.31
CA VAL A 124 -8.19 0.06 15.99
C VAL A 124 -9.50 -0.46 15.42
N GLY A 125 -10.64 0.05 15.88
CA GLY A 125 -11.94 -0.49 15.50
C GLY A 125 -12.04 -1.99 15.79
N ASN A 126 -12.31 -2.79 14.78
CA ASN A 126 -12.36 -4.26 14.86
C ASN A 126 -11.06 -4.94 14.38
N ILE A 127 -10.02 -4.18 14.06
CA ILE A 127 -8.73 -4.69 13.58
C ILE A 127 -7.78 -4.89 14.77
N ASP A 128 -7.44 -6.13 15.07
CA ASP A 128 -6.41 -6.53 16.02
C ASP A 128 -5.21 -7.09 15.28
N ILE A 129 -4.14 -6.33 15.25
CA ILE A 129 -2.90 -6.69 14.54
C ILE A 129 -2.28 -7.96 15.13
N SER A 130 -2.31 -8.12 16.45
CA SER A 130 -1.72 -9.30 17.10
C SER A 130 -2.47 -10.58 16.72
N GLU A 131 -3.78 -10.52 16.60
CA GLU A 131 -4.59 -11.65 16.17
C GLU A 131 -4.35 -11.99 14.69
N ILE A 132 -4.28 -10.95 13.82
CA ILE A 132 -4.00 -11.14 12.40
C ILE A 132 -2.62 -11.76 12.22
N VAL A 133 -1.59 -11.18 12.86
CA VAL A 133 -0.22 -11.70 12.81
C VAL A 133 -0.16 -13.17 13.24
N ARG A 134 -0.86 -13.53 14.33
CA ARG A 134 -0.87 -14.92 14.82
C ARG A 134 -1.55 -15.89 13.86
N LYS A 135 -2.61 -15.44 13.18
CA LYS A 135 -3.32 -16.27 12.19
C LYS A 135 -2.53 -16.44 10.89
N SER A 136 -1.88 -15.35 10.43
CA SER A 136 -1.09 -15.36 9.19
C SER A 136 0.25 -16.07 9.33
N LEU A 137 0.79 -16.18 10.55
CA LEU A 137 2.10 -16.77 10.81
C LEU A 137 2.01 -18.05 11.63
N ASP A 138 1.02 -18.87 11.35
CA ASP A 138 1.01 -20.23 11.85
C ASP A 138 2.11 -21.07 11.17
N ARG A 139 2.36 -22.24 11.74
CA ARG A 139 3.42 -23.13 11.28
C ARG A 139 3.31 -23.47 9.80
N ASP A 140 2.10 -23.75 9.34
CA ASP A 140 1.87 -24.23 7.97
C ASP A 140 2.05 -23.08 6.96
N SER A 141 1.58 -21.89 7.27
CA SER A 141 1.81 -20.68 6.47
C SER A 141 3.30 -20.36 6.35
N VAL A 142 4.05 -20.42 7.45
CA VAL A 142 5.50 -20.20 7.43
C VAL A 142 6.20 -21.30 6.65
N GLN A 143 5.80 -22.57 6.77
CA GLN A 143 6.33 -23.66 5.96
C GLN A 143 6.16 -23.38 4.46
N HIS A 144 4.99 -22.92 4.04
CA HIS A 144 4.74 -22.55 2.65
C HIS A 144 5.68 -21.47 2.13
N LEU A 145 6.02 -20.48 2.96
CA LEU A 145 6.99 -19.43 2.57
C LEU A 145 8.37 -20.05 2.22
N PHE A 146 8.81 -21.07 2.95
CA PHE A 146 10.05 -21.79 2.65
C PHE A 146 9.93 -22.66 1.40
N ASP A 147 8.80 -23.32 1.22
CA ASP A 147 8.59 -24.23 0.08
C ASP A 147 8.58 -23.49 -1.27
N TYR A 148 8.02 -22.27 -1.29
CA TYR A 148 7.91 -21.45 -2.50
C TYR A 148 9.10 -20.53 -2.75
N ASN A 149 9.90 -20.22 -1.72
CA ASN A 149 11.05 -19.32 -1.83
C ASN A 149 12.28 -19.90 -1.12
N PRO A 150 12.91 -20.94 -1.65
CA PRO A 150 14.08 -21.55 -1.01
C PRO A 150 15.26 -20.58 -0.84
N ASP A 151 15.30 -19.50 -1.62
CA ASP A 151 16.33 -18.44 -1.52
C ASP A 151 16.10 -17.45 -0.35
N ILE A 152 14.96 -17.54 0.34
CA ILE A 152 14.68 -16.74 1.55
C ILE A 152 15.72 -16.99 2.64
N VAL A 153 16.27 -18.19 2.66
CA VAL A 153 17.25 -18.65 3.62
C VAL A 153 18.67 -18.21 3.19
N GLN A 154 18.84 -16.96 2.84
CA GLN A 154 20.16 -16.41 2.52
C GLN A 154 20.91 -15.97 3.79
N ASN A 155 21.46 -16.94 4.51
CA ASN A 155 22.58 -16.65 5.38
C ASN A 155 23.87 -17.06 4.64
N PRO A 156 24.92 -16.20 4.56
CA PRO A 156 26.15 -16.55 3.87
C PRO A 156 26.89 -17.75 4.48
N TYR A 157 26.50 -18.23 5.66
CA TYR A 157 27.29 -19.23 6.39
C TYR A 157 26.58 -20.57 6.64
N ALA A 158 25.28 -20.70 6.69
CA ALA A 158 24.62 -21.97 7.05
C ALA A 158 23.60 -22.52 6.03
N PRO A 159 22.66 -21.77 5.48
CA PRO A 159 21.57 -22.33 4.67
C PRO A 159 22.01 -22.98 3.36
N LYS A 160 23.18 -22.61 2.85
CA LYS A 160 23.75 -23.20 1.65
C LYS A 160 23.91 -24.74 1.74
N TYR A 161 23.97 -25.26 2.95
CA TYR A 161 24.18 -26.67 3.24
C TYR A 161 22.93 -27.37 3.77
N TYR A 162 21.83 -26.63 3.94
CA TYR A 162 20.58 -27.19 4.42
C TYR A 162 19.74 -27.71 3.26
N GLU A 163 19.44 -28.99 3.34
CA GLU A 163 18.50 -29.62 2.44
C GLU A 163 17.24 -30.00 3.25
N ASN A 164 16.07 -29.91 2.64
CA ASN A 164 14.80 -30.24 3.26
C ASN A 164 14.62 -29.53 4.61
N ILE A 165 14.09 -28.33 4.56
CA ILE A 165 13.81 -27.50 5.74
C ILE A 165 12.37 -27.75 6.18
N TRP A 166 12.17 -28.09 7.44
CA TRP A 166 10.85 -28.23 8.05
C TRP A 166 10.72 -27.25 9.22
N VAL A 167 9.69 -26.44 9.18
CA VAL A 167 9.36 -25.53 10.29
C VAL A 167 8.77 -26.37 11.43
N HIS A 168 9.45 -26.38 12.57
CA HIS A 168 9.03 -27.11 13.75
C HIS A 168 8.16 -26.27 14.68
N PHE A 169 8.57 -25.02 14.93
CA PHE A 169 7.88 -24.10 15.81
C PHE A 169 8.18 -22.65 15.43
N THR A 170 7.22 -21.75 15.68
CA THR A 170 7.37 -20.30 15.52
C THR A 170 6.97 -19.58 16.80
N SER A 171 7.66 -18.52 17.16
CA SER A 171 7.32 -17.66 18.28
C SER A 171 7.44 -16.20 17.91
N LEU A 172 6.34 -15.46 18.01
CA LEU A 172 6.33 -14.02 17.76
C LEU A 172 7.25 -13.31 18.77
N ARG A 173 8.25 -12.57 18.26
CA ARG A 173 9.10 -11.68 19.06
C ARG A 173 8.55 -10.28 19.15
N ASN A 174 8.24 -9.72 17.99
CA ASN A 174 7.87 -8.32 17.86
C ASN A 174 7.00 -8.08 16.64
N SER A 175 6.11 -7.10 16.75
CA SER A 175 5.36 -6.58 15.60
C SER A 175 5.33 -5.06 15.70
N ILE A 176 5.68 -4.38 14.60
CA ILE A 176 5.76 -2.92 14.54
C ILE A 176 4.99 -2.46 13.31
N ILE A 177 4.02 -1.61 13.51
CA ILE A 177 3.31 -0.95 12.41
C ILE A 177 4.24 0.08 11.79
N THR A 178 4.52 -0.07 10.52
CA THR A 178 5.48 0.76 9.77
C THR A 178 4.81 1.82 8.93
N ASP A 179 3.58 1.57 8.48
CA ASP A 179 2.82 2.49 7.63
C ASP A 179 1.31 2.25 7.75
N VAL A 180 0.54 3.33 7.66
CA VAL A 180 -0.93 3.28 7.47
C VAL A 180 -1.28 4.32 6.41
N ARG A 181 -1.84 3.87 5.30
CA ARG A 181 -2.17 4.77 4.19
C ARG A 181 -3.48 4.42 3.52
N LYS A 182 -4.19 5.43 3.07
CA LYS A 182 -5.35 5.27 2.21
C LYS A 182 -4.88 4.84 0.81
N VAL A 183 -5.42 3.74 0.30
CA VAL A 183 -5.11 3.22 -1.05
C VAL A 183 -6.19 3.63 -2.04
N THR A 184 -7.45 3.50 -1.63
CA THR A 184 -8.62 4.00 -2.35
C THR A 184 -9.54 4.74 -1.38
N ASP A 185 -10.68 5.26 -1.85
CA ASP A 185 -11.65 5.89 -0.96
C ASP A 185 -12.26 4.90 0.05
N ASN A 186 -12.24 3.63 -0.30
CA ASN A 186 -12.83 2.55 0.50
C ASN A 186 -11.81 1.66 1.20
N ASP A 187 -10.51 1.81 0.92
CA ASP A 187 -9.50 0.89 1.42
C ASP A 187 -8.33 1.61 2.10
N VAL A 188 -7.92 1.07 3.23
CA VAL A 188 -6.73 1.46 3.97
C VAL A 188 -5.75 0.30 4.01
N LEU A 189 -4.48 0.57 3.72
CA LEU A 189 -3.39 -0.38 3.84
C LEU A 189 -2.64 -0.12 5.13
N ILE A 190 -2.48 -1.17 5.94
CA ILE A 190 -1.67 -1.19 7.15
C ILE A 190 -0.46 -2.08 6.86
N SER A 191 0.74 -1.54 6.94
CA SER A 191 1.99 -2.31 6.80
C SER A 191 2.57 -2.60 8.17
N VAL A 192 2.81 -3.87 8.46
CA VAL A 192 3.33 -4.36 9.75
C VAL A 192 4.61 -5.12 9.50
N ARG A 193 5.70 -4.71 10.15
CA ARG A 193 6.92 -5.51 10.23
C ARG A 193 6.80 -6.46 11.41
N VAL A 194 7.03 -7.74 11.16
CA VAL A 194 6.93 -8.80 12.16
C VAL A 194 8.27 -9.52 12.26
N GLU A 195 8.74 -9.72 13.48
CA GLU A 195 9.93 -10.49 13.79
C GLU A 195 9.53 -11.71 14.62
N PHE A 196 9.98 -12.88 14.22
CA PHE A 196 9.68 -14.10 14.95
C PHE A 196 10.82 -15.10 14.93
N ASP A 197 10.88 -15.88 16.00
CA ASP A 197 11.83 -17.00 16.11
C ASP A 197 11.30 -18.20 15.34
N LEU A 198 12.21 -18.82 14.59
CA LEU A 198 11.99 -20.08 13.90
C LEU A 198 12.80 -21.18 14.58
N PHE A 199 12.17 -22.33 14.80
CA PHE A 199 12.84 -23.59 15.06
C PHE A 199 12.58 -24.48 13.86
N ILE A 200 13.66 -24.89 13.21
CA ILE A 200 13.61 -25.66 11.97
C ILE A 200 14.39 -26.97 12.14
N ASP A 201 13.85 -28.03 11.59
CA ASP A 201 14.58 -29.25 11.37
C ASP A 201 15.14 -29.24 9.95
N VAL A 202 16.39 -29.65 9.79
CA VAL A 202 17.12 -29.62 8.53
C VAL A 202 17.86 -30.92 8.30
N MET A 203 18.03 -31.26 7.02
CA MET A 203 18.97 -32.31 6.62
C MET A 203 20.26 -31.66 6.11
N ILE A 204 21.39 -32.17 6.54
CA ILE A 204 22.72 -31.71 6.11
C ILE A 204 23.51 -32.89 5.53
N TYR A 205 24.01 -32.70 4.33
CA TYR A 205 24.89 -33.71 3.73
C TYR A 205 26.16 -33.91 4.58
N LYS A 206 26.49 -35.16 4.90
CA LYS A 206 27.62 -35.48 5.81
C LYS A 206 28.97 -34.90 5.34
N GLY A 207 29.15 -34.80 4.01
CA GLY A 207 30.36 -34.20 3.43
C GLY A 207 30.47 -32.69 3.67
N ASP A 208 29.35 -32.01 3.87
CA ASP A 208 29.31 -30.55 4.05
C ASP A 208 29.48 -30.13 5.52
N LEU A 209 29.37 -31.07 6.47
CA LEU A 209 29.59 -30.79 7.90
C LEU A 209 30.93 -30.15 8.20
N VAL A 210 31.99 -30.53 7.46
CA VAL A 210 33.32 -29.94 7.60
C VAL A 210 33.43 -28.51 7.09
N LEU A 211 32.46 -28.07 6.29
CA LEU A 211 32.40 -26.71 5.74
C LEU A 211 31.62 -25.75 6.63
N ILE A 212 30.84 -26.29 7.56
CA ILE A 212 30.11 -25.51 8.56
C ILE A 212 31.07 -25.28 9.72
N GLY A 213 31.42 -24.03 10.01
CA GLY A 213 32.31 -23.72 11.15
C GLY A 213 31.67 -24.10 12.48
N ASP A 214 32.51 -24.43 13.46
CA ASP A 214 32.07 -24.90 14.80
C ASP A 214 31.09 -23.93 15.47
N ASP A 215 31.26 -22.63 15.29
CA ASP A 215 30.39 -21.58 15.85
C ASP A 215 29.03 -21.47 15.16
N SER A 216 28.90 -22.07 13.98
CA SER A 216 27.70 -22.04 13.13
C SER A 216 27.03 -23.42 13.04
N MET A 217 27.51 -24.40 13.75
CA MET A 217 27.01 -25.77 13.68
C MET A 217 25.63 -25.88 14.34
N PRO A 218 24.60 -26.33 13.60
CA PRO A 218 23.29 -26.60 14.21
C PRO A 218 23.35 -27.78 15.17
N VAL A 219 22.36 -27.95 15.98
CA VAL A 219 22.31 -29.07 16.94
C VAL A 219 21.93 -30.34 16.21
N ILE A 220 22.95 -31.20 15.97
CA ILE A 220 22.73 -32.51 15.34
C ILE A 220 22.10 -33.45 16.37
N TYR A 221 20.89 -33.92 16.09
CA TYR A 221 20.19 -34.88 16.94
C TYR A 221 20.22 -36.32 16.37
N ASP A 222 20.39 -36.47 15.07
CA ASP A 222 20.58 -37.79 14.45
C ASP A 222 21.74 -37.77 13.42
N ARG A 223 22.85 -38.42 13.77
CA ARG A 223 24.02 -38.54 12.89
C ARG A 223 23.84 -39.60 11.79
N ASN A 224 22.84 -40.43 11.90
CA ASN A 224 22.56 -41.55 11.01
C ASN A 224 21.13 -41.51 10.46
N ALA A 225 20.62 -40.32 10.24
CA ALA A 225 19.27 -40.10 9.64
C ALA A 225 19.14 -40.92 8.34
N ASN A 226 20.24 -40.97 7.54
CA ASN A 226 20.46 -41.97 6.48
C ASN A 226 21.95 -42.06 6.12
N ASP A 227 22.31 -42.80 5.07
CA ASP A 227 23.72 -43.03 4.66
C ASP A 227 24.44 -41.71 4.30
N HIS A 228 23.72 -40.72 3.82
CA HIS A 228 24.27 -39.48 3.26
C HIS A 228 24.05 -38.24 4.13
N TYR A 229 23.06 -38.25 5.00
CA TYR A 229 22.62 -37.08 5.73
C TYR A 229 22.61 -37.26 7.23
N VAL A 230 22.79 -36.14 7.94
CA VAL A 230 22.50 -35.99 9.35
C VAL A 230 21.23 -35.15 9.48
N ALA A 231 20.49 -35.39 10.55
CA ALA A 231 19.35 -34.52 10.93
C ALA A 231 19.76 -33.57 12.05
N ALA A 232 19.45 -32.33 11.91
CA ALA A 232 19.79 -31.29 12.86
C ALA A 232 18.63 -30.32 13.07
N THR A 233 18.61 -29.68 14.24
CA THR A 233 17.72 -28.58 14.55
C THR A 233 18.49 -27.28 14.61
N ASP A 234 17.99 -26.26 14.00
CA ASP A 234 18.55 -24.92 14.07
C ASP A 234 17.50 -23.87 14.47
N ARG A 235 17.98 -22.68 14.86
CA ARG A 235 17.15 -21.55 15.23
C ARG A 235 17.48 -20.36 14.35
N GLY A 236 16.44 -19.72 13.84
CA GLY A 236 16.56 -18.53 13.01
C GLY A 236 15.69 -17.39 13.52
N LEU A 237 16.01 -16.20 13.07
CA LEU A 237 15.17 -15.02 13.17
C LEU A 237 14.65 -14.68 11.77
N MET A 238 13.34 -14.57 11.63
CA MET A 238 12.71 -14.14 10.37
C MET A 238 12.01 -12.81 10.54
N THR A 239 12.18 -11.94 9.57
CA THR A 239 11.47 -10.67 9.48
C THR A 239 10.59 -10.66 8.25
N LEU A 240 9.31 -10.46 8.47
CA LEU A 240 8.30 -10.32 7.41
C LEU A 240 7.70 -8.93 7.42
N GLN A 241 7.18 -8.54 6.27
CA GLN A 241 6.20 -7.46 6.17
C GLN A 241 4.85 -8.05 5.82
N LEU A 242 3.87 -7.80 6.65
CA LEU A 242 2.46 -8.06 6.36
C LEU A 242 1.83 -6.77 5.84
N ASN A 243 1.14 -6.87 4.72
CA ASN A 243 0.35 -5.79 4.16
C ASN A 243 -1.13 -6.16 4.34
N ILE A 244 -1.78 -5.48 5.26
CA ILE A 244 -3.15 -5.74 5.69
C ILE A 244 -4.04 -4.72 5.00
N LEU A 245 -4.93 -5.16 4.13
CA LEU A 245 -5.92 -4.30 3.48
C LEU A 245 -7.24 -4.37 4.25
N THR A 246 -7.75 -3.21 4.64
CA THR A 246 -8.99 -3.06 5.39
C THR A 246 -9.93 -2.10 4.70
N ASP A 247 -11.19 -2.03 5.14
CA ASP A 247 -12.09 -0.96 4.74
C ASP A 247 -11.64 0.41 5.30
N ALA A 248 -12.20 1.50 4.76
CA ALA A 248 -11.84 2.87 5.14
C ALA A 248 -12.09 3.21 6.61
N ASP A 249 -13.02 2.50 7.25
CA ASP A 249 -13.37 2.70 8.65
C ASP A 249 -12.65 1.74 9.61
N LEU A 250 -11.73 0.92 9.09
CA LEU A 250 -10.93 -0.07 9.86
C LEU A 250 -11.79 -1.09 10.63
N ASN A 251 -12.90 -1.50 10.03
CA ASN A 251 -13.85 -2.43 10.64
C ASN A 251 -13.79 -3.83 10.04
N GLN A 252 -13.38 -3.95 8.77
CA GLN A 252 -13.34 -5.20 8.04
C GLN A 252 -11.97 -5.45 7.43
N LEU A 253 -11.50 -6.69 7.60
CA LEU A 253 -10.31 -7.18 6.94
C LEU A 253 -10.67 -7.64 5.51
N ASN A 254 -10.06 -7.00 4.50
CA ASN A 254 -10.29 -7.35 3.09
C ASN A 254 -9.27 -8.37 2.59
N ASN A 255 -7.99 -8.19 2.94
CA ASN A 255 -6.91 -9.09 2.54
C ASN A 255 -5.68 -8.96 3.45
N VAL A 256 -4.88 -10.01 3.50
CA VAL A 256 -3.53 -10.00 4.09
C VAL A 256 -2.57 -10.54 3.05
N ASP A 257 -1.51 -9.78 2.76
CA ASP A 257 -0.44 -10.17 1.86
C ASP A 257 0.87 -10.24 2.66
N GLU A 258 1.60 -11.31 2.48
CA GLU A 258 2.81 -11.63 3.24
C GLU A 258 4.03 -11.46 2.35
N GLN A 259 4.94 -10.58 2.74
CA GLN A 259 6.20 -10.36 2.04
C GLN A 259 7.38 -10.61 2.97
N VAL A 260 8.23 -11.56 2.62
CA VAL A 260 9.49 -11.78 3.34
C VAL A 260 10.45 -10.63 3.05
N LEU A 261 10.85 -9.92 4.10
CA LEU A 261 11.86 -8.87 4.00
C LEU A 261 13.26 -9.41 4.19
N SER A 262 13.42 -10.30 5.17
CA SER A 262 14.70 -10.94 5.47
C SER A 262 14.48 -12.19 6.31
N ALA A 263 15.33 -13.16 6.12
CA ALA A 263 15.48 -14.27 7.05
C ALA A 263 16.96 -14.32 7.45
N THR A 264 17.22 -14.22 8.72
CA THR A 264 18.56 -14.33 9.29
C THR A 264 18.59 -15.48 10.26
N TYR A 265 19.62 -16.31 10.18
CA TYR A 265 19.89 -17.35 11.16
C TYR A 265 20.92 -16.81 12.12
N GLU A 266 20.52 -16.58 13.35
CA GLU A 266 21.47 -16.35 14.44
C GLU A 266 21.99 -17.71 14.92
N THR A 267 23.02 -18.20 14.25
CA THR A 267 23.77 -19.35 14.73
C THR A 267 24.45 -18.97 16.04
N GLY A 268 24.22 -19.72 17.10
CA GLY A 268 24.99 -19.57 18.33
C GLY A 268 24.29 -19.26 19.61
N TYR A 269 22.97 -19.28 19.69
CA TYR A 269 22.30 -19.31 21.00
C TYR A 269 22.52 -20.69 21.64
N ARG A 270 23.63 -20.82 22.35
CA ARG A 270 23.79 -21.93 23.32
C ARG A 270 22.71 -21.73 24.38
N PHE A 271 21.78 -22.67 24.45
CA PHE A 271 20.92 -22.77 25.63
C PHE A 271 21.82 -22.93 26.85
N ILE A 272 21.89 -21.90 27.69
CA ILE A 272 22.32 -22.08 29.07
C ILE A 272 21.07 -22.61 29.77
N TYR A 273 21.09 -23.92 30.03
CA TYR A 273 20.10 -24.56 30.91
C TYR A 273 20.34 -24.14 32.35
#